data_fadf0e89ec99faefd8c3ce5bd38c22be
#
_entry.id   fadf0e89ec99faefd8c3ce5bd38c22be
#
_cell.length_a   1.000
_cell.length_b   1.000
_cell.length_c   1.000
_cell.angle_alpha   90.00
_cell.angle_beta   90.00
_cell.angle_gamma   90.00
#
_symmetry.space_group_name_H-M   'P 1'
#
loop_
_entity.id
_entity.type
_entity.pdbx_description
1 polymer ?
#
loop_
_entity_poly.entity_id
_entity_poly.type
_entity_poly.pdbx_seq_one_letter_code
_entity_poly.pdbx_strand_id
1 'polypeptide(L)'
;MCIRDRLNCVGMQNPGYEKFTQVFYKGLVGYDVPIIASVTGTPEEIRRMADALAELPAVAGVEVNLHCTYEEYRTLGSKAYLGQCAQRIRAAADGRLPVWAKLSPCAGDIVDAARTAQDAGAQAVVCANTYWGMALQADGSSRLGSMVGGLSGPAIRPLSVFQTWRVAQEVAVDVVGCGGIVCAADVKEYMAAGAKAVEIGTANFTEPETIIRITEAL
;
A
#
# COMPACT_ATOMS: atom_id res chain seq x y z
N MET A 1 -22.75 -0.75 -6.81
CA MET A 1 -21.44 -1.14 -6.22
C MET A 1 -21.49 -2.63 -5.90
N CYS A 2 -20.50 -3.40 -6.34
CA CYS A 2 -20.45 -4.83 -6.03
C CYS A 2 -20.30 -5.01 -4.52
N ILE A 3 -20.90 -6.06 -3.96
CA ILE A 3 -20.82 -6.41 -2.52
C ILE A 3 -19.37 -6.58 -2.02
N ARG A 4 -18.42 -6.77 -2.95
CA ARG A 4 -16.99 -6.96 -2.70
C ARG A 4 -16.17 -5.67 -2.74
N ASP A 5 -16.73 -4.56 -3.21
CA ASP A 5 -16.06 -3.26 -3.21
C ASP A 5 -16.27 -2.55 -1.87
N ARG A 6 -15.28 -1.75 -1.46
CA ARG A 6 -15.34 -0.96 -0.24
C ARG A 6 -15.01 0.50 -0.51
N LEU A 7 -15.83 1.38 0.05
CA LEU A 7 -15.52 2.80 0.19
C LEU A 7 -15.43 3.09 1.68
N ASN A 8 -14.29 3.59 2.14
CA ASN A 8 -14.06 3.81 3.57
C ASN A 8 -13.25 5.10 3.83
N CYS A 9 -13.36 5.60 5.04
CA CYS A 9 -12.56 6.70 5.58
C CYS A 9 -12.09 6.38 7.01
N VAL A 10 -11.65 5.14 7.24
CA VAL A 10 -11.20 4.67 8.57
C VAL A 10 -9.97 5.44 9.05
N GLY A 11 -9.15 5.93 8.13
CA GLY A 11 -7.89 6.61 8.43
C GLY A 11 -6.78 5.62 8.79
N MET A 12 -5.81 6.10 9.57
CA MET A 12 -4.60 5.35 9.92
C MET A 12 -4.67 4.69 11.30
N GLN A 13 -5.88 4.36 11.76
CA GLN A 13 -6.06 3.68 13.06
C GLN A 13 -5.37 2.32 13.06
N ASN A 14 -4.46 2.13 14.00
CA ASN A 14 -3.68 0.92 14.16
C ASN A 14 -3.24 0.78 15.63
N PRO A 15 -2.75 -0.40 16.06
CA PRO A 15 -2.36 -0.62 17.45
C PRO A 15 -1.13 0.17 17.90
N GLY A 16 -0.36 0.71 16.96
CA GLY A 16 0.95 1.31 17.20
C GLY A 16 2.07 0.27 17.32
N TYR A 17 3.30 0.75 17.18
CA TYR A 17 4.50 -0.08 17.17
C TYR A 17 4.67 -0.92 18.45
N GLU A 18 4.49 -0.33 19.61
CA GLU A 18 4.68 -1.01 20.90
C GLU A 18 3.73 -2.21 21.04
N LYS A 19 2.44 -2.00 20.79
CA LYS A 19 1.45 -3.08 20.88
C LYS A 19 1.65 -4.11 19.77
N PHE A 20 2.09 -3.69 18.57
CA PHE A 20 2.45 -4.63 17.53
C PHE A 20 3.54 -5.59 18.01
N THR A 21 4.67 -5.09 18.53
CA THR A 21 5.81 -5.91 18.94
C THR A 21 5.52 -6.78 20.17
N GLN A 22 4.77 -6.25 21.13
CA GLN A 22 4.49 -6.94 22.40
C GLN A 22 3.41 -8.00 22.30
N VAL A 23 2.43 -7.83 21.39
CA VAL A 23 1.24 -8.67 21.31
C VAL A 23 1.15 -9.38 19.96
N PHE A 24 1.01 -8.62 18.86
CA PHE A 24 0.69 -9.20 17.56
C PHE A 24 1.86 -9.96 16.93
N TYR A 25 3.07 -9.42 17.00
CA TYR A 25 4.26 -10.06 16.46
C TYR A 25 4.48 -11.47 17.03
N LYS A 26 4.26 -11.65 18.34
CA LYS A 26 4.41 -12.97 19.00
C LYS A 26 3.47 -14.04 18.43
N GLY A 27 2.30 -13.63 17.96
CA GLY A 27 1.36 -14.53 17.29
C GLY A 27 1.76 -14.84 15.83
N LEU A 28 2.53 -13.95 15.19
CA LEU A 28 2.92 -14.10 13.79
C LEU A 28 4.18 -14.95 13.60
N VAL A 29 5.13 -14.90 14.54
CA VAL A 29 6.41 -15.64 14.41
C VAL A 29 6.26 -17.16 14.40
N GLY A 30 5.11 -17.69 14.81
CA GLY A 30 4.81 -19.13 14.73
C GLY A 30 4.51 -19.62 13.30
N TYR A 31 4.26 -18.73 12.38
CA TYR A 31 4.08 -19.02 10.96
C TYR A 31 5.43 -18.82 10.26
N ASP A 32 5.89 -19.83 9.56
CA ASP A 32 7.18 -19.77 8.82
C ASP A 32 7.03 -18.97 7.51
N VAL A 33 6.69 -17.68 7.66
CA VAL A 33 6.52 -16.74 6.54
C VAL A 33 7.20 -15.41 6.85
N PRO A 34 7.87 -14.78 5.86
CA PRO A 34 8.46 -13.46 6.05
C PRO A 34 7.39 -12.38 6.24
N ILE A 35 7.65 -11.43 7.12
CA ILE A 35 6.75 -10.31 7.41
C ILE A 35 7.28 -9.04 6.74
N ILE A 36 6.47 -8.40 5.92
CA ILE A 36 6.70 -7.02 5.46
C ILE A 36 5.83 -6.11 6.32
N ALA A 37 6.45 -5.27 7.15
CA ALA A 37 5.75 -4.40 8.08
C ALA A 37 5.42 -3.06 7.41
N SER A 38 4.13 -2.71 7.31
CA SER A 38 3.71 -1.42 6.78
C SER A 38 3.85 -0.33 7.85
N VAL A 39 4.56 0.76 7.51
CA VAL A 39 4.86 1.89 8.38
C VAL A 39 4.41 3.21 7.75
N THR A 40 4.02 4.16 8.60
CA THR A 40 3.67 5.53 8.19
C THR A 40 4.02 6.50 9.31
N GLY A 41 4.24 7.77 8.96
CA GLY A 41 4.58 8.82 9.91
C GLY A 41 5.52 9.87 9.33
N THR A 42 6.12 10.65 10.20
CA THR A 42 7.23 11.55 9.83
C THR A 42 8.48 10.74 9.47
N PRO A 43 9.45 11.32 8.76
CA PRO A 43 10.72 10.64 8.47
C PRO A 43 11.41 10.08 9.73
N GLU A 44 11.41 10.82 10.83
CA GLU A 44 12.00 10.42 12.11
C GLU A 44 11.29 9.22 12.74
N GLU A 45 9.95 9.21 12.68
CA GLU A 45 9.14 8.08 13.17
C GLU A 45 9.36 6.84 12.31
N ILE A 46 9.38 6.99 10.99
CA ILE A 46 9.64 5.89 10.05
C ILE A 46 11.02 5.30 10.31
N ARG A 47 12.06 6.14 10.46
CA ARG A 47 13.41 5.68 10.79
C ARG A 47 13.44 4.86 12.08
N ARG A 48 12.86 5.38 13.14
CA ARG A 48 12.80 4.68 14.44
C ARG A 48 12.07 3.35 14.34
N MET A 49 10.94 3.30 13.61
CA MET A 49 10.21 2.06 13.39
C MET A 49 11.02 1.06 12.56
N ALA A 50 11.67 1.49 11.49
CA ALA A 50 12.49 0.63 10.63
C ALA A 50 13.66 0.00 11.42
N ASP A 51 14.36 0.81 12.23
CA ASP A 51 15.46 0.32 13.08
C ASP A 51 14.98 -0.70 14.10
N ALA A 52 13.85 -0.43 14.74
CA ALA A 52 13.28 -1.33 15.74
C ALA A 52 12.68 -2.61 15.13
N LEU A 53 12.08 -2.54 13.95
CA LEU A 53 11.58 -3.70 13.21
C LEU A 53 12.71 -4.61 12.72
N ALA A 54 13.89 -4.05 12.43
CA ALA A 54 15.08 -4.80 12.05
C ALA A 54 15.66 -5.71 13.14
N GLU A 55 15.25 -5.50 14.40
CA GLU A 55 15.60 -6.39 15.52
C GLU A 55 14.66 -7.63 15.60
N LEU A 56 13.61 -7.69 14.79
CA LEU A 56 12.62 -8.76 14.82
C LEU A 56 12.90 -9.79 13.72
N PRO A 57 13.34 -11.03 14.06
CA PRO A 57 13.87 -11.99 13.08
C PRO A 57 12.94 -12.36 11.92
N ALA A 58 11.62 -12.36 12.13
CA ALA A 58 10.67 -12.69 11.08
C ALA A 58 10.31 -11.51 10.16
N VAL A 59 10.78 -10.28 10.49
CA VAL A 59 10.55 -9.10 9.66
C VAL A 59 11.60 -9.06 8.56
N ALA A 60 11.17 -9.23 7.33
CA ALA A 60 12.02 -9.29 6.14
C ALA A 60 12.11 -7.95 5.39
N GLY A 61 11.23 -6.99 5.70
CA GLY A 61 11.23 -5.68 5.07
C GLY A 61 10.22 -4.73 5.68
N VAL A 62 10.29 -3.48 5.26
CA VAL A 62 9.31 -2.45 5.62
C VAL A 62 8.64 -1.90 4.36
N GLU A 63 7.32 -1.72 4.42
CA GLU A 63 6.56 -0.99 3.42
C GLU A 63 6.25 0.41 3.95
N VAL A 64 6.80 1.42 3.32
CA VAL A 64 6.47 2.82 3.65
C VAL A 64 5.18 3.21 2.94
N ASN A 65 4.14 3.46 3.72
CA ASN A 65 2.85 3.88 3.18
C ASN A 65 2.90 5.37 2.80
N LEU A 66 2.91 5.64 1.51
CA LEU A 66 2.91 6.99 0.93
C LEU A 66 1.48 7.50 0.68
N HIS A 67 0.52 7.03 1.50
CA HIS A 67 -0.85 7.52 1.42
C HIS A 67 -0.91 9.03 1.57
N CYS A 68 -1.76 9.65 0.75
CA CYS A 68 -2.08 11.06 0.82
C CYS A 68 -3.60 11.21 0.71
N THR A 69 -4.21 11.88 1.65
CA THR A 69 -5.64 12.20 1.55
C THR A 69 -5.86 13.27 0.48
N TYR A 70 -7.09 13.37 -0.01
CA TYR A 70 -7.45 14.42 -0.97
C TYR A 70 -7.16 15.83 -0.43
N GLU A 71 -7.48 16.08 0.84
CA GLU A 71 -7.26 17.39 1.48
C GLU A 71 -5.77 17.74 1.64
N GLU A 72 -4.96 16.75 2.02
CA GLU A 72 -3.51 16.92 2.08
C GLU A 72 -2.94 17.24 0.71
N TYR A 73 -3.29 16.47 -0.31
CA TYR A 73 -2.79 16.67 -1.67
C TYR A 73 -3.20 18.02 -2.25
N ARG A 74 -4.46 18.43 -2.03
CA ARG A 74 -4.97 19.74 -2.47
C ARG A 74 -4.18 20.91 -1.86
N THR A 75 -3.72 20.72 -0.63
CA THR A 75 -2.92 21.73 0.09
C THR A 75 -1.45 21.71 -0.32
N LEU A 76 -0.86 20.51 -0.47
CA LEU A 76 0.57 20.33 -0.76
C LEU A 76 0.92 20.54 -2.23
N GLY A 77 0.10 20.02 -3.14
CA GLY A 77 0.42 19.88 -4.56
C GLY A 77 1.48 18.80 -4.85
N SER A 78 1.62 18.45 -6.13
CA SER A 78 2.43 17.30 -6.57
C SER A 78 3.90 17.40 -6.14
N LYS A 79 4.52 18.56 -6.30
CA LYS A 79 5.96 18.74 -6.00
C LYS A 79 6.29 18.53 -4.51
N ALA A 80 5.47 19.09 -3.63
CA ALA A 80 5.66 18.93 -2.19
C ALA A 80 5.36 17.49 -1.74
N TYR A 81 4.33 16.85 -2.31
CA TYR A 81 4.04 15.44 -2.08
C TYR A 81 5.23 14.55 -2.46
N LEU A 82 5.79 14.69 -3.66
CA LEU A 82 6.96 13.91 -4.08
C LEU A 82 8.17 14.15 -3.16
N GLY A 83 8.39 15.40 -2.72
CA GLY A 83 9.43 15.71 -1.74
C GLY A 83 9.26 14.98 -0.42
N GLN A 84 8.03 14.89 0.10
CA GLN A 84 7.71 14.11 1.31
C GLN A 84 7.90 12.61 1.09
N CYS A 85 7.51 12.07 -0.08
CA CYS A 85 7.74 10.67 -0.43
C CYS A 85 9.24 10.34 -0.38
N ALA A 86 10.07 11.16 -1.02
CA ALA A 86 11.53 10.98 -1.01
C ALA A 86 12.11 10.99 0.41
N GLN A 87 11.70 11.92 1.26
CA GLN A 87 12.19 12.01 2.65
C GLN A 87 11.81 10.78 3.46
N ARG A 88 10.57 10.30 3.36
CA ARG A 88 10.09 9.10 4.07
C ARG A 88 10.81 7.83 3.62
N ILE A 89 11.02 7.67 2.32
CA ILE A 89 11.74 6.50 1.77
C ILE A 89 13.21 6.53 2.20
N ARG A 90 13.92 7.66 2.07
CA ARG A 90 15.31 7.77 2.55
C ARG A 90 15.45 7.42 4.01
N ALA A 91 14.55 7.93 4.85
CA ALA A 91 14.57 7.64 6.27
C ALA A 91 14.46 6.14 6.58
N ALA A 92 13.65 5.39 5.82
CA ALA A 92 13.57 3.92 5.92
C ALA A 92 14.80 3.24 5.30
N ALA A 93 15.27 3.69 4.13
CA ALA A 93 16.37 3.09 3.37
C ALA A 93 17.74 3.22 4.05
N ASP A 94 17.91 4.23 4.91
CA ASP A 94 19.09 4.32 5.79
C ASP A 94 19.14 3.20 6.84
N GLY A 95 18.06 2.41 7.01
CA GLY A 95 17.98 1.26 7.89
C GLY A 95 18.58 -0.01 7.29
N ARG A 96 18.37 -1.15 7.99
CA ARG A 96 18.93 -2.46 7.62
C ARG A 96 17.96 -3.33 6.83
N LEU A 97 16.68 -2.97 6.77
CA LEU A 97 15.64 -3.75 6.09
C LEU A 97 15.42 -3.25 4.66
N PRO A 98 15.10 -4.13 3.72
CA PRO A 98 14.58 -3.76 2.41
C PRO A 98 13.34 -2.86 2.55
N VAL A 99 13.24 -1.85 1.67
CA VAL A 99 12.17 -0.85 1.69
C VAL A 99 11.30 -0.97 0.46
N TRP A 100 10.01 -1.14 0.67
CA TRP A 100 8.96 -1.05 -0.34
C TRP A 100 8.22 0.29 -0.20
N ALA A 101 7.80 0.85 -1.32
CA ALA A 101 7.05 2.11 -1.33
C ALA A 101 5.61 1.88 -1.80
N LYS A 102 4.62 1.98 -0.91
CA LYS A 102 3.19 1.87 -1.25
C LYS A 102 2.69 3.18 -1.84
N LEU A 103 2.50 3.22 -3.15
CA LEU A 103 2.20 4.44 -3.91
C LEU A 103 0.72 4.81 -3.83
N SER A 104 0.44 6.12 -3.77
CA SER A 104 -0.92 6.66 -3.94
C SER A 104 -1.23 6.81 -5.43
N PRO A 105 -2.33 6.24 -5.94
CA PRO A 105 -2.68 6.36 -7.36
C PRO A 105 -3.33 7.70 -7.72
N CYS A 106 -3.64 8.52 -6.72
CA CYS A 106 -4.39 9.77 -6.88
C CYS A 106 -3.57 11.03 -6.58
N ALA A 107 -2.39 10.88 -5.97
CA ALA A 107 -1.57 12.01 -5.54
C ALA A 107 -0.51 12.39 -6.60
N GLY A 108 -0.97 12.90 -7.73
CA GLY A 108 -0.13 13.22 -8.89
C GLY A 108 0.08 12.04 -9.84
N ASP A 109 1.13 12.07 -10.63
CA ASP A 109 1.47 10.94 -11.50
C ASP A 109 2.18 9.85 -10.69
N ILE A 110 1.65 8.63 -10.76
CA ILE A 110 2.19 7.49 -10.03
C ILE A 110 3.59 7.07 -10.52
N VAL A 111 3.91 7.34 -11.79
CA VAL A 111 5.24 7.06 -12.36
C VAL A 111 6.28 8.00 -11.74
N ASP A 112 5.95 9.27 -11.58
CA ASP A 112 6.84 10.24 -10.90
C ASP A 112 7.06 9.85 -9.42
N ALA A 113 6.02 9.37 -8.76
CA ALA A 113 6.13 8.86 -7.39
C ALA A 113 7.00 7.60 -7.32
N ALA A 114 6.86 6.68 -8.27
CA ALA A 114 7.67 5.46 -8.37
C ALA A 114 9.15 5.75 -8.60
N ARG A 115 9.46 6.63 -9.56
CA ARG A 115 10.83 7.09 -9.81
C ARG A 115 11.42 7.79 -8.59
N THR A 116 10.64 8.65 -7.95
CA THR A 116 11.05 9.34 -6.71
C THR A 116 11.37 8.34 -5.59
N ALA A 117 10.56 7.29 -5.43
CA ALA A 117 10.80 6.25 -4.44
C ALA A 117 12.06 5.43 -4.77
N GLN A 118 12.25 5.02 -6.03
CA GLN A 118 13.46 4.34 -6.50
C GLN A 118 14.71 5.18 -6.23
N ASP A 119 14.73 6.46 -6.63
CA ASP A 119 15.87 7.37 -6.45
C ASP A 119 16.14 7.67 -4.96
N ALA A 120 15.14 7.49 -4.11
CA ALA A 120 15.27 7.62 -2.66
C ALA A 120 15.71 6.32 -1.96
N GLY A 121 15.88 5.20 -2.69
CA GLY A 121 16.43 3.95 -2.17
C GLY A 121 15.41 2.84 -1.91
N ALA A 122 14.18 2.94 -2.41
CA ALA A 122 13.24 1.81 -2.38
C ALA A 122 13.73 0.67 -3.30
N GLN A 123 13.61 -0.58 -2.85
CA GLN A 123 13.91 -1.79 -3.63
C GLN A 123 12.68 -2.33 -4.37
N ALA A 124 11.49 -1.95 -3.94
CA ALA A 124 10.24 -2.26 -4.65
C ALA A 124 9.24 -1.12 -4.52
N VAL A 125 8.30 -1.06 -5.46
CA VAL A 125 7.15 -0.15 -5.42
C VAL A 125 5.85 -0.93 -5.53
N VAL A 126 4.85 -0.55 -4.74
CA VAL A 126 3.56 -1.22 -4.69
C VAL A 126 2.49 -0.37 -5.37
N CYS A 127 1.91 -0.89 -6.45
CA CYS A 127 0.88 -0.27 -7.27
C CYS A 127 -0.47 -0.98 -7.11
N ALA A 128 -1.42 -0.42 -6.32
CA ALA A 128 -1.36 0.85 -5.64
C ALA A 128 -2.23 0.84 -4.38
N ASN A 129 -2.22 1.98 -3.68
CA ASN A 129 -3.16 2.24 -2.59
C ASN A 129 -4.59 2.48 -3.14
N THR A 130 -5.55 2.78 -2.26
CA THR A 130 -6.95 3.06 -2.63
C THR A 130 -7.08 4.31 -3.51
N TYR A 131 -8.11 4.31 -4.36
CA TYR A 131 -8.48 5.48 -5.17
C TYR A 131 -9.42 6.39 -4.37
N TRP A 132 -9.31 7.71 -4.57
CA TRP A 132 -10.27 8.63 -3.98
C TRP A 132 -11.67 8.41 -4.54
N GLY A 133 -12.64 8.38 -3.65
CA GLY A 133 -14.04 8.24 -4.00
C GLY A 133 -14.93 8.89 -2.98
N MET A 134 -16.20 9.10 -3.33
CA MET A 134 -17.18 9.61 -2.40
C MET A 134 -18.54 8.93 -2.58
N ALA A 135 -19.35 8.98 -1.53
CA ALA A 135 -20.74 8.58 -1.57
C ALA A 135 -21.59 9.64 -0.83
N LEU A 136 -22.58 10.17 -1.50
CA LEU A 136 -23.46 11.22 -0.96
C LEU A 136 -24.86 10.69 -0.66
N GLN A 137 -25.50 11.29 0.30
CA GLN A 137 -26.95 11.22 0.53
C GLN A 137 -27.68 12.17 -0.42
N ALA A 138 -28.99 12.09 -0.48
CA ALA A 138 -29.80 12.93 -1.36
C ALA A 138 -29.72 14.42 -1.01
N ASP A 139 -29.40 14.75 0.23
CA ASP A 139 -29.22 16.12 0.72
C ASP A 139 -27.81 16.68 0.48
N GLY A 140 -26.94 15.91 -0.17
CA GLY A 140 -25.53 16.28 -0.44
C GLY A 140 -24.57 15.99 0.71
N SER A 141 -25.03 15.52 1.85
CA SER A 141 -24.15 15.11 2.95
C SER A 141 -23.39 13.81 2.62
N SER A 142 -22.22 13.64 3.21
CA SER A 142 -21.42 12.43 3.00
C SER A 142 -22.05 11.22 3.71
N ARG A 143 -21.97 10.05 3.07
CA ARG A 143 -22.26 8.76 3.72
C ARG A 143 -21.08 8.25 4.54
N LEU A 144 -19.94 8.90 4.47
CA LEU A 144 -18.73 8.61 5.23
C LEU A 144 -18.52 9.65 6.34
N GLY A 145 -17.62 9.40 7.25
CA GLY A 145 -17.18 10.39 8.25
C GLY A 145 -16.41 11.58 7.66
N SER A 146 -15.98 11.49 6.40
CA SER A 146 -15.37 12.57 5.61
C SER A 146 -16.01 12.65 4.23
N MET A 147 -15.80 13.75 3.49
CA MET A 147 -16.34 13.91 2.14
C MET A 147 -15.72 12.92 1.15
N VAL A 148 -14.42 12.64 1.30
CA VAL A 148 -13.66 11.76 0.42
C VAL A 148 -13.15 10.58 1.21
N GLY A 149 -13.29 9.37 0.65
CA GLY A 149 -12.74 8.13 1.20
C GLY A 149 -11.90 7.40 0.19
N GLY A 150 -11.38 6.23 0.59
CA GLY A 150 -10.64 5.32 -0.26
C GLY A 150 -11.54 4.23 -0.84
N LEU A 151 -11.58 4.10 -2.17
CA LEU A 151 -12.23 3.02 -2.89
C LEU A 151 -11.26 1.87 -3.09
N SER A 152 -11.69 0.65 -2.77
CA SER A 152 -10.95 -0.59 -2.96
C SER A 152 -11.88 -1.74 -3.38
N GLY A 153 -11.33 -2.88 -3.76
CA GLY A 153 -12.08 -4.04 -4.22
C GLY A 153 -12.05 -4.21 -5.75
N PRO A 154 -12.79 -5.18 -6.31
CA PRO A 154 -12.73 -5.53 -7.74
C PRO A 154 -12.93 -4.37 -8.71
N ALA A 155 -13.69 -3.34 -8.33
CA ALA A 155 -13.94 -2.18 -9.19
C ALA A 155 -12.68 -1.40 -9.57
N ILE A 156 -11.65 -1.41 -8.71
CA ILE A 156 -10.40 -0.68 -8.99
C ILE A 156 -9.36 -1.52 -9.75
N ARG A 157 -9.59 -2.83 -9.93
CA ARG A 157 -8.58 -3.72 -10.55
C ARG A 157 -8.10 -3.22 -11.91
N PRO A 158 -8.95 -2.91 -12.88
CA PRO A 158 -8.46 -2.46 -14.20
C PRO A 158 -7.66 -1.16 -14.13
N LEU A 159 -7.96 -0.28 -13.18
CA LEU A 159 -7.19 0.94 -12.93
C LEU A 159 -5.81 0.61 -12.35
N SER A 160 -5.77 -0.27 -11.34
CA SER A 160 -4.51 -0.64 -10.68
C SER A 160 -3.61 -1.49 -11.58
N VAL A 161 -4.15 -2.38 -12.41
CA VAL A 161 -3.40 -3.12 -13.44
C VAL A 161 -2.77 -2.14 -14.45
N PHE A 162 -3.51 -1.14 -14.92
CA PHE A 162 -2.98 -0.12 -15.81
C PHE A 162 -1.85 0.68 -15.15
N GLN A 163 -1.98 1.08 -13.89
CA GLN A 163 -0.92 1.78 -13.17
C GLN A 163 0.32 0.88 -12.95
N THR A 164 0.10 -0.39 -12.62
CA THR A 164 1.19 -1.38 -12.50
C THR A 164 1.97 -1.50 -13.81
N TRP A 165 1.26 -1.63 -14.92
CA TRP A 165 1.88 -1.69 -16.25
C TRP A 165 2.67 -0.44 -16.58
N ARG A 166 2.13 0.77 -16.35
CA ARG A 166 2.84 2.04 -16.57
C ARG A 166 4.13 2.12 -15.78
N VAL A 167 4.06 1.82 -14.47
CA VAL A 167 5.21 1.89 -13.58
C VAL A 167 6.28 0.87 -13.95
N ALA A 168 5.88 -0.37 -14.29
CA ALA A 168 6.81 -1.42 -14.68
C ALA A 168 7.63 -1.11 -15.95
N GLN A 169 7.18 -0.19 -16.79
CA GLN A 169 7.95 0.27 -17.98
C GLN A 169 9.01 1.32 -17.62
N GLU A 170 8.92 1.95 -16.44
CA GLU A 170 9.58 3.20 -16.15
C GLU A 170 10.54 3.16 -14.94
N VAL A 171 10.52 2.07 -14.17
CA VAL A 171 11.43 1.87 -13.02
C VAL A 171 12.22 0.58 -13.18
N ALA A 172 13.41 0.54 -12.55
CA ALA A 172 14.28 -0.64 -12.53
C ALA A 172 14.05 -1.53 -11.29
N VAL A 173 13.34 -1.01 -10.27
CA VAL A 173 13.01 -1.77 -9.06
C VAL A 173 11.81 -2.68 -9.28
N ASP A 174 11.64 -3.68 -8.42
CA ASP A 174 10.52 -4.59 -8.52
C ASP A 174 9.17 -3.88 -8.30
N VAL A 175 8.17 -4.28 -9.09
CA VAL A 175 6.81 -3.76 -8.97
C VAL A 175 5.91 -4.82 -8.36
N VAL A 176 5.18 -4.46 -7.31
CA VAL A 176 4.20 -5.29 -6.65
C VAL A 176 2.81 -4.78 -6.99
N GLY A 177 1.96 -5.64 -7.53
CA GLY A 177 0.58 -5.29 -7.91
C GLY A 177 -0.36 -5.32 -6.71
N CYS A 178 -1.22 -4.31 -6.57
CA CYS A 178 -2.22 -4.28 -5.50
C CYS A 178 -3.51 -3.59 -5.95
N GLY A 179 -4.64 -4.26 -5.71
CA GLY A 179 -5.97 -3.68 -5.92
C GLY A 179 -6.93 -4.63 -6.64
N GLY A 180 -8.01 -4.98 -5.98
CA GLY A 180 -9.14 -5.71 -6.55
C GLY A 180 -8.91 -7.18 -6.89
N ILE A 181 -7.82 -7.79 -6.43
CA ILE A 181 -7.50 -9.20 -6.63
C ILE A 181 -8.42 -10.07 -5.78
N VAL A 182 -9.11 -11.02 -6.40
CA VAL A 182 -10.04 -11.96 -5.75
C VAL A 182 -9.87 -13.41 -6.21
N CYS A 183 -9.08 -13.67 -7.24
CA CYS A 183 -8.81 -15.03 -7.75
C CYS A 183 -7.43 -15.11 -8.43
N ALA A 184 -6.97 -16.33 -8.73
CA ALA A 184 -5.69 -16.58 -9.40
C ALA A 184 -5.58 -15.94 -10.80
N ALA A 185 -6.70 -15.81 -11.52
CA ALA A 185 -6.69 -15.14 -12.82
C ALA A 185 -6.32 -13.64 -12.69
N ASP A 186 -6.78 -12.99 -11.62
CA ASP A 186 -6.43 -11.60 -11.35
C ASP A 186 -4.93 -11.44 -11.04
N VAL A 187 -4.32 -12.40 -10.32
CA VAL A 187 -2.87 -12.43 -10.08
C VAL A 187 -2.11 -12.52 -11.40
N LYS A 188 -2.51 -13.44 -12.28
CA LYS A 188 -1.89 -13.62 -13.60
C LYS A 188 -1.98 -12.36 -14.47
N GLU A 189 -3.09 -11.60 -14.37
CA GLU A 189 -3.25 -10.31 -15.03
C GLU A 189 -2.20 -9.28 -14.54
N TYR A 190 -1.96 -9.18 -13.23
CA TYR A 190 -0.92 -8.32 -12.68
C TYR A 190 0.50 -8.75 -13.09
N MET A 191 0.77 -10.06 -13.09
CA MET A 191 2.06 -10.58 -13.55
C MET A 191 2.31 -10.26 -15.03
N ALA A 192 1.27 -10.36 -15.87
CA ALA A 192 1.34 -9.98 -17.28
C ALA A 192 1.55 -8.46 -17.45
N ALA A 193 1.07 -7.64 -16.52
CA ALA A 193 1.33 -6.20 -16.48
C ALA A 193 2.74 -5.82 -15.98
N GLY A 194 3.57 -6.80 -15.59
CA GLY A 194 4.96 -6.60 -15.20
C GLY A 194 5.21 -6.65 -13.69
N ALA A 195 4.19 -6.96 -12.88
CA ALA A 195 4.39 -7.19 -11.45
C ALA A 195 5.24 -8.44 -11.20
N LYS A 196 6.04 -8.42 -10.12
CA LYS A 196 6.82 -9.57 -9.63
C LYS A 196 6.14 -10.29 -8.47
N ALA A 197 5.25 -9.59 -7.77
CA ALA A 197 4.43 -10.10 -6.68
C ALA A 197 3.11 -9.32 -6.64
N VAL A 198 2.18 -9.77 -5.78
CA VAL A 198 0.92 -9.07 -5.56
C VAL A 198 0.58 -8.99 -4.07
N GLU A 199 -0.19 -7.96 -3.72
CA GLU A 199 -0.81 -7.83 -2.40
C GLU A 199 -2.33 -7.97 -2.49
N ILE A 200 -2.92 -8.71 -1.56
CA ILE A 200 -4.35 -8.94 -1.49
C ILE A 200 -4.89 -8.38 -0.17
N GLY A 201 -5.64 -7.29 -0.25
CA GLY A 201 -6.21 -6.62 0.93
C GLY A 201 -7.70 -6.88 1.09
N THR A 202 -8.52 -6.16 0.33
CA THR A 202 -9.98 -6.05 0.52
C THR A 202 -10.71 -7.40 0.48
N ALA A 203 -10.27 -8.35 -0.33
CA ALA A 203 -10.89 -9.67 -0.44
C ALA A 203 -10.90 -10.44 0.89
N ASN A 204 -9.86 -10.27 1.72
CA ASN A 204 -9.76 -10.93 3.02
C ASN A 204 -10.85 -10.50 4.02
N PHE A 205 -11.51 -9.36 3.81
CA PHE A 205 -12.63 -8.93 4.66
C PHE A 205 -13.93 -9.71 4.38
N THR A 206 -14.07 -10.27 3.17
CA THR A 206 -15.23 -11.07 2.78
C THR A 206 -14.95 -12.56 2.87
N GLU A 207 -13.75 -12.97 2.52
CA GLU A 207 -13.27 -14.35 2.54
C GLU A 207 -11.84 -14.38 3.12
N PRO A 208 -11.64 -14.62 4.43
CA PRO A 208 -10.30 -14.63 5.05
C PRO A 208 -9.34 -15.64 4.42
N GLU A 209 -9.83 -16.73 3.84
CA GLU A 209 -9.06 -17.78 3.17
C GLU A 209 -8.70 -17.44 1.70
N THR A 210 -9.02 -16.24 1.23
CA THR A 210 -8.79 -15.84 -0.18
C THR A 210 -7.37 -16.08 -0.62
N ILE A 211 -6.38 -15.72 0.20
CA ILE A 211 -4.95 -15.87 -0.15
C ILE A 211 -4.61 -17.35 -0.32
N ILE A 212 -5.04 -18.21 0.60
CA ILE A 212 -4.78 -19.65 0.55
C ILE A 212 -5.35 -20.22 -0.75
N ARG A 213 -6.63 -19.96 -1.02
CA ARG A 213 -7.33 -20.44 -2.23
C ARG A 213 -6.66 -19.93 -3.52
N ILE A 214 -6.17 -18.71 -3.54
CA ILE A 214 -5.45 -18.16 -4.70
C ILE A 214 -4.12 -18.87 -4.88
N THR A 215 -3.35 -19.07 -3.80
CA THR A 215 -2.04 -19.73 -3.84
C THR A 215 -2.15 -21.17 -4.33
N GLU A 216 -3.18 -21.92 -3.89
CA GLU A 216 -3.44 -23.28 -4.35
C GLU A 216 -3.85 -23.37 -5.83
N ALA A 217 -4.36 -22.28 -6.41
CA ALA A 217 -4.83 -22.21 -7.81
C ALA A 217 -3.79 -21.62 -8.80
N LEU A 218 -2.62 -21.20 -8.34
CA LEU A 218 -1.53 -20.66 -9.16
C LEU A 218 -0.63 -21.76 -9.69
#